data_098ab1d41097eb1b5dfa33821ec18de1
#
_entry.id   098ab1d41097eb1b5dfa33821ec18de1
#
_cell.length_a   1.000
_cell.length_b   1.000
_cell.length_c   1.000
_cell.angle_alpha   90.00
_cell.angle_beta   90.00
_cell.angle_gamma   90.00
#
_symmetry.space_group_name_H-M   'P 1'
#
loop_
_entity.id
_entity.type
_entity.pdbx_description
1 polymer ?
#
loop_
_entity_poly.entity_id
_entity_poly.type
_entity_poly.pdbx_seq_one_letter_code
_entity_poly.pdbx_strand_id
1 'polypeptide(L)'
;MKKTLPYILSVSLFVYLIIVFTFASAKLREVKCEGLQVVVDGTEENAFIDETEVLGIIKRGYGDIEGCNIVSVDKDSLEHILVRNSVIKSAQVYYTLDGYFHVEITQRKPVLRIMSGEGYYVDEDGKIMPLSRKYTSRVVVATGNISRKFACNGLYPFIMTLRNDEFWDALVEQIVVEKGNEVVLIPKVGNFRIVLGTLDDMNEKLENLRLFLREGIVLKGWNVYKEINL
;
A
#
# COMPACT_ATOMS: atom_id res chain seq x y z
N MET A 1 -61.52 16.11 16.81
CA MET A 1 -60.44 17.10 16.71
C MET A 1 -59.07 16.67 17.34
N LYS A 2 -59.01 15.87 18.41
CA LYS A 2 -57.68 15.46 19.04
C LYS A 2 -56.87 14.44 18.25
N LYS A 3 -57.44 13.67 17.33
CA LYS A 3 -56.72 12.62 16.54
C LYS A 3 -56.06 13.13 15.26
N THR A 4 -56.46 14.31 14.72
CA THR A 4 -55.87 14.87 13.51
C THR A 4 -54.66 15.78 13.73
N LEU A 5 -54.51 16.29 14.93
CA LEU A 5 -53.39 17.18 15.32
C LEU A 5 -52.01 16.58 15.08
N PRO A 6 -51.69 15.31 15.48
CA PRO A 6 -50.39 14.73 15.23
C PRO A 6 -50.08 14.55 13.73
N TYR A 7 -51.10 14.28 12.90
CA TYR A 7 -50.91 14.16 11.44
C TYR A 7 -50.60 15.51 10.80
N ILE A 8 -51.25 16.60 11.23
CA ILE A 8 -50.98 17.97 10.75
C ILE A 8 -49.54 18.38 11.15
N LEU A 9 -49.15 18.09 12.37
CA LEU A 9 -47.77 18.38 12.86
C LEU A 9 -46.73 17.59 12.09
N SER A 10 -46.96 16.31 11.80
CA SER A 10 -46.06 15.47 11.00
C SER A 10 -45.93 15.99 9.55
N VAL A 11 -47.02 16.35 8.92
CA VAL A 11 -47.00 16.91 7.56
C VAL A 11 -46.29 18.26 7.54
N SER A 12 -46.56 19.14 8.51
CA SER A 12 -45.89 20.44 8.62
C SER A 12 -44.36 20.27 8.83
N LEU A 13 -43.94 19.33 9.67
CA LEU A 13 -42.52 19.00 9.87
C LEU A 13 -41.85 18.49 8.57
N PHE A 14 -42.56 17.63 7.84
CA PHE A 14 -42.08 17.09 6.56
C PHE A 14 -41.89 18.19 5.50
N VAL A 15 -42.89 19.09 5.36
CA VAL A 15 -42.81 20.25 4.47
C VAL A 15 -41.65 21.18 4.88
N TYR A 16 -41.50 21.44 6.16
CA TYR A 16 -40.38 22.25 6.68
C TYR A 16 -39.03 21.62 6.33
N LEU A 17 -38.86 20.31 6.52
CA LEU A 17 -37.61 19.59 6.16
C LEU A 17 -37.33 19.68 4.65
N ILE A 18 -38.35 19.56 3.79
CA ILE A 18 -38.18 19.72 2.35
C ILE A 18 -37.69 21.14 2.01
N ILE A 19 -38.30 22.18 2.62
CA ILE A 19 -37.90 23.56 2.38
C ILE A 19 -36.48 23.79 2.83
N VAL A 20 -36.09 23.33 4.03
CA VAL A 20 -34.73 23.47 4.54
C VAL A 20 -33.73 22.74 3.66
N PHE A 21 -34.06 21.53 3.26
CA PHE A 21 -33.18 20.72 2.37
C PHE A 21 -33.00 21.37 0.98
N THR A 22 -34.07 21.92 0.42
CA THR A 22 -34.02 22.62 -0.88
C THR A 22 -33.18 23.88 -0.81
N PHE A 23 -33.32 24.65 0.29
CA PHE A 23 -32.55 25.87 0.51
C PHE A 23 -31.06 25.58 0.76
N ALA A 24 -30.78 24.57 1.56
CA ALA A 24 -29.40 24.12 1.83
C ALA A 24 -28.72 23.61 0.54
N SER A 25 -29.44 22.82 -0.26
CA SER A 25 -28.92 22.31 -1.53
C SER A 25 -28.69 23.40 -2.57
N ALA A 26 -29.55 24.45 -2.60
CA ALA A 26 -29.37 25.59 -3.48
C ALA A 26 -28.12 26.40 -3.12
N LYS A 27 -27.92 26.63 -1.84
CA LYS A 27 -26.72 27.36 -1.34
C LYS A 27 -25.41 26.63 -1.61
N LEU A 28 -25.42 25.30 -1.51
CA LEU A 28 -24.28 24.46 -1.83
C LEU A 28 -23.85 24.57 -3.30
N ARG A 29 -24.80 24.80 -4.21
CA ARG A 29 -24.54 24.96 -5.65
C ARG A 29 -23.87 26.29 -6.01
N GLU A 30 -23.81 27.22 -5.10
CA GLU A 30 -23.16 28.54 -5.32
C GLU A 30 -21.69 28.52 -4.85
N VAL A 31 -21.29 27.52 -4.05
CA VAL A 31 -19.92 27.42 -3.53
C VAL A 31 -18.97 27.02 -4.65
N LYS A 32 -17.93 27.82 -4.82
CA LYS A 32 -16.84 27.57 -5.77
C LYS A 32 -15.67 26.89 -5.06
N CYS A 33 -14.92 26.10 -5.81
CA CYS A 33 -13.68 25.51 -5.33
C CYS A 33 -12.63 26.63 -5.15
N GLU A 34 -12.17 26.82 -3.92
CA GLU A 34 -11.12 27.79 -3.57
C GLU A 34 -9.73 27.16 -3.67
N GLY A 35 -9.64 25.83 -3.63
CA GLY A 35 -8.38 25.11 -3.75
C GLY A 35 -8.45 23.63 -3.34
N LEU A 36 -7.31 22.96 -3.46
CA LEU A 36 -7.13 21.58 -3.02
C LEU A 36 -6.17 21.53 -1.84
N GLN A 37 -6.54 20.75 -0.84
CA GLN A 37 -5.68 20.38 0.29
C GLN A 37 -5.37 18.89 0.17
N VAL A 38 -4.11 18.55 -0.06
CA VAL A 38 -3.66 17.17 -0.23
C VAL A 38 -2.97 16.72 1.04
N VAL A 39 -3.39 15.57 1.56
CA VAL A 39 -2.73 14.90 2.67
C VAL A 39 -2.29 13.52 2.20
N VAL A 40 -1.00 13.26 2.27
CA VAL A 40 -0.41 11.97 1.95
C VAL A 40 -0.04 11.27 3.24
N ASP A 41 -0.48 10.03 3.44
CA ASP A 41 -0.15 9.25 4.64
C ASP A 41 1.35 8.93 4.70
N GLY A 42 1.89 8.90 5.93
CA GLY A 42 3.30 8.66 6.17
C GLY A 42 4.07 9.92 6.55
N THR A 43 5.36 9.76 6.82
CA THR A 43 6.28 10.88 7.05
C THR A 43 6.89 11.33 5.72
N GLU A 44 7.28 12.58 5.61
CA GLU A 44 7.97 13.12 4.42
C GLU A 44 9.20 12.28 4.04
N GLU A 45 9.88 11.72 5.02
CA GLU A 45 11.06 10.86 4.83
C GLU A 45 10.74 9.50 4.19
N ASN A 46 9.48 9.06 4.22
CA ASN A 46 9.04 7.75 3.74
C ASN A 46 8.04 7.85 2.55
N ALA A 47 7.94 9.02 1.94
CA ALA A 47 6.97 9.27 0.89
C ALA A 47 7.47 8.81 -0.49
N PHE A 48 6.72 7.89 -1.12
CA PHE A 48 6.90 7.52 -2.53
C PHE A 48 6.29 8.55 -3.49
N ILE A 49 5.33 9.32 -3.02
CA ILE A 49 4.65 10.39 -3.75
C ILE A 49 4.46 11.58 -2.79
N ASP A 50 4.56 12.79 -3.31
CA ASP A 50 4.32 14.00 -2.55
C ASP A 50 3.06 14.75 -3.03
N GLU A 51 2.68 15.78 -2.28
CA GLU A 51 1.54 16.63 -2.58
C GLU A 51 1.62 17.23 -3.99
N THR A 52 2.79 17.71 -4.41
CA THR A 52 2.99 18.32 -5.74
C THR A 52 2.73 17.33 -6.86
N GLU A 53 3.15 16.08 -6.68
CA GLU A 53 2.90 15.02 -7.66
C GLU A 53 1.43 14.65 -7.73
N VAL A 54 0.73 14.60 -6.58
CA VAL A 54 -0.72 14.35 -6.51
C VAL A 54 -1.48 15.45 -7.25
N LEU A 55 -1.18 16.72 -6.97
CA LEU A 55 -1.76 17.86 -7.68
C LEU A 55 -1.48 17.79 -9.18
N GLY A 56 -0.27 17.40 -9.56
CA GLY A 56 0.11 17.19 -10.96
C GLY A 56 -0.67 16.06 -11.64
N ILE A 57 -1.01 14.98 -10.93
CA ILE A 57 -1.86 13.89 -11.45
C ILE A 57 -3.27 14.40 -11.69
N ILE A 58 -3.85 15.11 -10.72
CA ILE A 58 -5.19 15.69 -10.84
C ILE A 58 -5.26 16.63 -12.03
N LYS A 59 -4.32 17.58 -12.14
CA LYS A 59 -4.31 18.58 -13.21
C LYS A 59 -4.17 17.95 -14.59
N ARG A 60 -3.36 16.91 -14.75
CA ARG A 60 -3.18 16.22 -16.04
C ARG A 60 -4.36 15.31 -16.39
N GLY A 61 -4.97 14.66 -15.40
CA GLY A 61 -6.00 13.64 -15.64
C GLY A 61 -7.42 14.18 -15.64
N TYR A 62 -7.71 15.17 -14.83
CA TYR A 62 -9.04 15.76 -14.68
C TYR A 62 -9.13 17.18 -15.23
N GLY A 63 -8.08 17.97 -15.06
CA GLY A 63 -8.02 19.38 -15.39
C GLY A 63 -7.92 20.27 -14.16
N ASP A 64 -8.12 21.57 -14.38
CA ASP A 64 -8.13 22.56 -13.31
C ASP A 64 -9.52 22.61 -12.68
N ILE A 65 -9.60 22.43 -11.36
CA ILE A 65 -10.86 22.42 -10.62
C ILE A 65 -11.06 23.70 -9.77
N GLU A 66 -10.04 24.55 -9.66
CA GLU A 66 -10.15 25.84 -8.96
C GLU A 66 -11.16 26.74 -9.67
N GLY A 67 -12.03 27.38 -8.91
CA GLY A 67 -13.10 28.22 -9.42
C GLY A 67 -14.33 27.48 -9.99
N CYS A 68 -14.26 26.16 -10.18
CA CYS A 68 -15.41 25.35 -10.55
C CYS A 68 -16.42 25.26 -9.39
N ASN A 69 -17.67 24.96 -9.72
CA ASN A 69 -18.67 24.68 -8.69
C ASN A 69 -18.33 23.34 -7.99
N ILE A 70 -18.27 23.33 -6.65
CA ILE A 70 -17.87 22.13 -5.90
C ILE A 70 -18.77 20.91 -6.13
N VAL A 71 -20.05 21.14 -6.43
CA VAL A 71 -21.02 20.06 -6.70
C VAL A 71 -20.85 19.50 -8.11
N SER A 72 -20.25 20.26 -9.04
CA SER A 72 -20.02 19.82 -10.43
C SER A 72 -18.77 18.94 -10.60
N VAL A 73 -17.88 18.93 -9.63
CA VAL A 73 -16.67 18.10 -9.68
C VAL A 73 -17.00 16.65 -9.32
N ASP A 74 -16.69 15.74 -10.22
CA ASP A 74 -16.88 14.32 -10.01
C ASP A 74 -15.74 13.74 -9.17
N LYS A 75 -16.04 13.52 -7.89
CA LYS A 75 -15.08 12.98 -6.91
C LYS A 75 -14.62 11.57 -7.25
N ASP A 76 -15.55 10.74 -7.69
CA ASP A 76 -15.26 9.33 -8.02
C ASP A 76 -14.26 9.26 -9.19
N SER A 77 -14.42 10.13 -10.19
CA SER A 77 -13.45 10.26 -11.29
C SER A 77 -12.08 10.71 -10.81
N LEU A 78 -12.01 11.64 -9.85
CA LEU A 78 -10.74 12.07 -9.24
C LEU A 78 -10.05 10.93 -8.49
N GLU A 79 -10.77 10.20 -7.65
CA GLU A 79 -10.26 9.03 -6.93
C GLU A 79 -9.75 7.96 -7.90
N HIS A 80 -10.51 7.66 -8.96
CA HIS A 80 -10.10 6.70 -9.99
C HIS A 80 -8.83 7.11 -10.72
N ILE A 81 -8.67 8.40 -11.05
CA ILE A 81 -7.45 8.92 -11.69
C ILE A 81 -6.25 8.75 -10.76
N LEU A 82 -6.41 9.05 -9.49
CA LEU A 82 -5.35 8.93 -8.48
C LEU A 82 -4.93 7.48 -8.27
N VAL A 83 -5.86 6.55 -8.11
CA VAL A 83 -5.58 5.12 -7.86
C VAL A 83 -4.94 4.41 -9.07
N ARG A 84 -4.99 4.99 -10.28
CA ARG A 84 -4.22 4.49 -11.43
C ARG A 84 -2.71 4.64 -11.24
N ASN A 85 -2.26 5.53 -10.36
CA ASN A 85 -0.86 5.62 -10.03
C ASN A 85 -0.45 4.41 -9.18
N SER A 86 0.56 3.67 -9.61
CA SER A 86 0.99 2.41 -9.01
C SER A 86 1.57 2.52 -7.59
N VAL A 87 1.84 3.73 -7.09
CA VAL A 87 2.28 3.95 -5.71
C VAL A 87 1.13 4.31 -4.77
N ILE A 88 -0.06 4.60 -5.32
CA ILE A 88 -1.26 4.93 -4.52
C ILE A 88 -2.07 3.66 -4.29
N LYS A 89 -2.37 3.36 -3.02
CA LYS A 89 -3.23 2.25 -2.61
C LYS A 89 -4.69 2.64 -2.68
N SER A 90 -5.03 3.80 -2.09
CA SER A 90 -6.37 4.38 -2.10
C SER A 90 -6.30 5.91 -2.07
N ALA A 91 -7.31 6.54 -2.59
CA ALA A 91 -7.53 7.97 -2.51
C ALA A 91 -8.96 8.22 -2.04
N GLN A 92 -9.15 9.21 -1.16
CA GLN A 92 -10.47 9.70 -0.75
C GLN A 92 -10.54 11.18 -1.10
N VAL A 93 -11.60 11.57 -1.78
CA VAL A 93 -11.83 12.96 -2.18
C VAL A 93 -13.16 13.44 -1.63
N TYR A 94 -13.11 14.47 -0.81
CA TYR A 94 -14.32 15.13 -0.29
C TYR A 94 -14.15 16.65 -0.30
N TYR A 95 -15.23 17.36 -0.17
CA TYR A 95 -15.21 18.81 -0.08
C TYR A 95 -15.84 19.27 1.22
N THR A 96 -15.44 20.42 1.68
CA THR A 96 -15.99 21.12 2.84
C THR A 96 -16.79 22.36 2.39
N LEU A 97 -17.64 22.87 3.28
CA LEU A 97 -18.55 23.99 2.98
C LEU A 97 -17.82 25.33 2.77
N ASP A 98 -16.55 25.39 3.14
CA ASP A 98 -15.64 26.52 2.92
C ASP A 98 -15.05 26.58 1.51
N GLY A 99 -15.39 25.58 0.65
CA GLY A 99 -14.98 25.56 -0.76
C GLY A 99 -13.69 24.80 -1.05
N TYR A 100 -13.10 24.12 -0.06
CA TYR A 100 -11.89 23.34 -0.29
C TYR A 100 -12.18 21.87 -0.59
N PHE A 101 -11.46 21.32 -1.57
CA PHE A 101 -11.38 19.87 -1.75
C PHE A 101 -10.25 19.30 -0.92
N HIS A 102 -10.56 18.26 -0.16
CA HIS A 102 -9.59 17.48 0.59
C HIS A 102 -9.32 16.18 -0.16
N VAL A 103 -8.05 15.89 -0.38
CA VAL A 103 -7.56 14.71 -1.07
C VAL A 103 -6.67 13.94 -0.11
N GLU A 104 -7.15 12.83 0.42
CA GLU A 104 -6.40 11.96 1.32
C GLU A 104 -5.86 10.78 0.54
N ILE A 105 -4.55 10.61 0.54
CA ILE A 105 -3.83 9.58 -0.20
C ILE A 105 -3.24 8.58 0.77
N THR A 106 -3.60 7.30 0.60
CA THR A 106 -2.90 6.17 1.22
C THR A 106 -1.92 5.57 0.23
N GLN A 107 -0.64 5.56 0.59
CA GLN A 107 0.41 4.99 -0.23
C GLN A 107 0.47 3.47 -0.07
N ARG A 108 0.98 2.76 -1.10
CA ARG A 108 1.35 1.35 -0.99
C ARG A 108 2.60 1.18 -0.15
N LYS A 109 2.62 0.14 0.67
CA LYS A 109 3.76 -0.21 1.53
C LYS A 109 4.51 -1.40 0.93
N PRO A 110 5.75 -1.22 0.46
CA PRO A 110 6.54 -2.33 -0.07
C PRO A 110 6.92 -3.31 1.04
N VAL A 111 6.96 -4.59 0.68
CA VAL A 111 7.41 -5.68 1.56
C VAL A 111 8.60 -6.43 0.99
N LEU A 112 8.84 -6.32 -0.32
CA LEU A 112 9.92 -7.00 -1.02
C LEU A 112 10.46 -6.10 -2.13
N ARG A 113 11.79 -6.01 -2.26
CA ARG A 113 12.45 -5.33 -3.36
C ARG A 113 13.08 -6.33 -4.31
N ILE A 114 12.65 -6.33 -5.56
CA ILE A 114 13.21 -7.17 -6.61
C ILE A 114 14.30 -6.39 -7.34
N MET A 115 15.50 -6.95 -7.38
CA MET A 115 16.66 -6.42 -8.10
C MET A 115 17.02 -7.37 -9.25
N SER A 116 16.09 -7.50 -10.19
CA SER A 116 16.22 -8.27 -11.42
C SER A 116 15.69 -7.43 -12.57
N GLY A 117 16.48 -7.23 -13.61
CA GLY A 117 16.16 -6.30 -14.71
C GLY A 117 16.07 -4.85 -14.23
N GLU A 118 14.96 -4.18 -14.55
CA GLU A 118 14.72 -2.77 -14.16
C GLU A 118 14.50 -2.55 -12.67
N GLY A 119 14.29 -3.63 -11.91
CA GLY A 119 13.97 -3.57 -10.49
C GLY A 119 12.57 -3.01 -10.21
N TYR A 120 11.97 -3.47 -9.12
CA TYR A 120 10.65 -3.01 -8.66
C TYR A 120 10.42 -3.45 -7.22
N TYR A 121 9.36 -2.94 -6.59
CA TYR A 121 8.86 -3.45 -5.32
C TYR A 121 7.63 -4.33 -5.51
N VAL A 122 7.39 -5.21 -4.54
CA VAL A 122 6.11 -5.87 -4.30
C VAL A 122 5.58 -5.34 -2.98
N ASP A 123 4.32 -4.90 -2.96
CA ASP A 123 3.67 -4.33 -1.79
C ASP A 123 2.98 -5.36 -0.88
N GLU A 124 2.39 -4.89 0.20
CA GLU A 124 1.65 -5.71 1.18
C GLU A 124 0.40 -6.41 0.62
N ASP A 125 -0.07 -6.03 -0.57
CA ASP A 125 -1.19 -6.65 -1.29
C ASP A 125 -0.70 -7.58 -2.43
N GLY A 126 0.63 -7.81 -2.55
CA GLY A 126 1.24 -8.62 -3.61
C GLY A 126 1.29 -7.91 -4.97
N LYS A 127 1.06 -6.59 -5.03
CA LYS A 127 1.08 -5.81 -6.27
C LYS A 127 2.45 -5.21 -6.54
N ILE A 128 2.76 -5.10 -7.83
CA ILE A 128 4.01 -4.49 -8.27
C ILE A 128 3.91 -2.97 -8.20
N MET A 129 4.93 -2.34 -7.61
CA MET A 129 5.11 -0.90 -7.64
C MET A 129 6.52 -0.54 -8.10
N PRO A 130 6.71 0.60 -8.81
CA PRO A 130 8.01 0.99 -9.33
C PRO A 130 8.98 1.41 -8.22
N LEU A 131 10.26 1.43 -8.55
CA LEU A 131 11.25 2.08 -7.70
C LEU A 131 11.02 3.60 -7.70
N SER A 132 11.18 4.21 -6.55
CA SER A 132 11.16 5.68 -6.43
C SER A 132 12.59 6.23 -6.54
N ARG A 133 12.71 7.42 -7.11
CA ARG A 133 13.96 8.19 -7.10
C ARG A 133 14.12 9.00 -5.80
N LYS A 134 13.03 9.21 -5.07
CA LYS A 134 12.98 10.03 -3.86
C LYS A 134 13.24 9.20 -2.61
N TYR A 135 12.71 7.97 -2.59
CA TYR A 135 12.73 7.13 -1.40
C TYR A 135 13.08 5.67 -1.72
N THR A 136 13.86 5.07 -0.85
CA THR A 136 14.19 3.63 -0.89
C THR A 136 13.75 2.96 0.40
N SER A 137 12.77 2.08 0.30
CA SER A 137 12.27 1.32 1.45
C SER A 137 13.27 0.26 1.89
N ARG A 138 13.42 0.11 3.21
CA ARG A 138 14.25 -0.93 3.84
C ARG A 138 13.43 -2.20 4.00
N VAL A 139 13.42 -3.00 2.96
CA VAL A 139 12.75 -4.30 2.92
C VAL A 139 13.71 -5.36 2.40
N VAL A 140 13.37 -6.63 2.60
CA VAL A 140 14.17 -7.75 2.06
C VAL A 140 14.38 -7.57 0.56
N VAL A 141 15.61 -7.82 0.12
CA VAL A 141 15.99 -7.71 -1.29
C VAL A 141 16.03 -9.10 -1.91
N ALA A 142 15.37 -9.27 -3.06
CA ALA A 142 15.48 -10.49 -3.85
C ALA A 142 16.22 -10.22 -5.16
N THR A 143 17.19 -11.09 -5.47
CA THR A 143 18.04 -11.01 -6.67
C THR A 143 18.02 -12.33 -7.43
N GLY A 144 18.54 -12.35 -8.65
CA GLY A 144 18.66 -13.55 -9.46
C GLY A 144 17.60 -13.67 -10.55
N ASN A 145 17.18 -14.89 -10.86
CA ASN A 145 16.26 -15.17 -11.96
C ASN A 145 14.79 -15.10 -11.53
N ILE A 146 14.25 -13.89 -11.42
CA ILE A 146 12.92 -13.65 -10.86
C ILE A 146 11.96 -13.17 -11.96
N SER A 147 10.98 -14.00 -12.30
CA SER A 147 9.86 -13.57 -13.12
C SER A 147 8.85 -12.77 -12.29
N ARG A 148 8.12 -11.80 -12.90
CA ARG A 148 7.06 -11.05 -12.22
C ARG A 148 6.00 -11.97 -11.59
N LYS A 149 5.66 -13.06 -12.29
CA LYS A 149 4.70 -14.06 -11.79
C LYS A 149 5.22 -14.74 -10.52
N PHE A 150 6.49 -15.13 -10.48
CA PHE A 150 7.09 -15.75 -9.30
C PHE A 150 7.25 -14.77 -8.15
N ALA A 151 7.59 -13.52 -8.44
CA ALA A 151 7.65 -12.46 -7.42
C ALA A 151 6.32 -12.29 -6.68
N CYS A 152 5.19 -12.25 -7.42
CA CYS A 152 3.88 -12.03 -6.81
C CYS A 152 3.24 -13.30 -6.22
N ASN A 153 3.43 -14.46 -6.85
CA ASN A 153 2.69 -15.67 -6.47
C ASN A 153 3.55 -16.67 -5.66
N GLY A 154 4.87 -16.56 -5.72
CA GLY A 154 5.81 -17.41 -4.97
C GLY A 154 6.50 -16.63 -3.85
N LEU A 155 7.30 -15.61 -4.20
CA LEU A 155 8.09 -14.88 -3.22
C LEU A 155 7.24 -14.03 -2.27
N TYR A 156 6.16 -13.41 -2.75
CA TYR A 156 5.32 -12.57 -1.89
C TYR A 156 4.69 -13.37 -0.73
N PRO A 157 3.99 -14.50 -0.93
CA PRO A 157 3.49 -15.30 0.19
C PRO A 157 4.61 -15.77 1.12
N PHE A 158 5.76 -16.15 0.56
CA PHE A 158 6.93 -16.54 1.34
C PHE A 158 7.45 -15.41 2.21
N ILE A 159 7.62 -14.20 1.68
CA ILE A 159 8.02 -13.01 2.44
C ILE A 159 7.01 -12.70 3.53
N MET A 160 5.72 -12.80 3.26
CA MET A 160 4.70 -12.57 4.29
C MET A 160 4.80 -13.58 5.43
N THR A 161 5.13 -14.84 5.13
CA THR A 161 5.43 -15.86 6.16
C THR A 161 6.65 -15.48 6.99
N LEU A 162 7.74 -15.04 6.35
CA LEU A 162 8.96 -14.63 7.08
C LEU A 162 8.71 -13.39 7.96
N ARG A 163 8.00 -12.40 7.46
CA ARG A 163 7.72 -11.15 8.19
C ARG A 163 6.76 -11.31 9.37
N ASN A 164 5.86 -12.28 9.28
CA ASN A 164 4.93 -12.57 10.37
C ASN A 164 5.60 -13.30 11.55
N ASP A 165 6.86 -13.63 11.41
CA ASP A 165 7.65 -14.32 12.42
C ASP A 165 8.90 -13.50 12.74
N GLU A 166 8.99 -13.00 13.95
CA GLU A 166 10.06 -12.10 14.42
C GLU A 166 11.47 -12.70 14.23
N PHE A 167 11.59 -14.02 14.38
CA PHE A 167 12.88 -14.70 14.19
C PHE A 167 13.35 -14.62 12.73
N TRP A 168 12.46 -14.89 11.79
CA TRP A 168 12.79 -14.86 10.36
C TRP A 168 12.97 -13.45 9.83
N ASP A 169 12.13 -12.51 10.25
CA ASP A 169 12.24 -11.10 9.88
C ASP A 169 13.56 -10.48 10.36
N ALA A 170 14.00 -10.88 11.55
CA ALA A 170 15.30 -10.47 12.07
C ALA A 170 16.48 -11.14 11.37
N LEU A 171 16.35 -12.38 10.89
CA LEU A 171 17.44 -13.18 10.35
C LEU A 171 17.72 -12.93 8.88
N VAL A 172 16.67 -12.86 8.03
CA VAL A 172 16.83 -12.84 6.58
C VAL A 172 17.13 -11.44 6.08
N GLU A 173 18.24 -11.28 5.37
CA GLU A 173 18.65 -10.01 4.74
C GLU A 173 18.31 -10.00 3.24
N GLN A 174 18.65 -11.09 2.56
CA GLN A 174 18.49 -11.17 1.11
C GLN A 174 18.01 -12.55 0.70
N ILE A 175 17.29 -12.58 -0.43
CA ILE A 175 16.88 -13.80 -1.13
C ILE A 175 17.59 -13.83 -2.48
N VAL A 176 18.17 -14.95 -2.84
CA VAL A 176 18.71 -15.21 -4.16
C VAL A 176 17.84 -16.27 -4.82
N VAL A 177 17.32 -16.00 -5.99
CA VAL A 177 16.55 -16.97 -6.78
C VAL A 177 17.42 -17.50 -7.89
N GLU A 178 17.70 -18.79 -7.84
CA GLU A 178 18.44 -19.51 -8.85
C GLU A 178 17.53 -20.02 -9.99
N LYS A 179 18.08 -20.77 -10.94
CA LYS A 179 17.31 -21.38 -12.02
C LYS A 179 16.30 -22.39 -11.44
N GLY A 180 15.10 -22.45 -12.02
CA GLY A 180 14.07 -23.37 -11.54
C GLY A 180 13.24 -22.81 -10.38
N ASN A 181 13.36 -21.53 -10.03
CA ASN A 181 12.75 -20.88 -8.86
C ASN A 181 13.28 -21.43 -7.52
N GLU A 182 14.49 -21.95 -7.50
CA GLU A 182 15.14 -22.35 -6.25
C GLU A 182 15.53 -21.12 -5.44
N VAL A 183 15.23 -21.17 -4.17
CA VAL A 183 15.39 -20.03 -3.24
C VAL A 183 16.57 -20.32 -2.31
N VAL A 184 17.45 -19.33 -2.20
CA VAL A 184 18.56 -19.31 -1.28
C VAL A 184 18.40 -18.09 -0.38
N LEU A 185 18.44 -18.27 0.93
CA LEU A 185 18.42 -17.20 1.91
C LEU A 185 19.82 -16.80 2.32
N ILE A 186 20.04 -15.50 2.41
CA ILE A 186 21.27 -14.92 2.97
C ILE A 186 20.90 -14.29 4.31
N PRO A 187 21.43 -14.82 5.42
CA PRO A 187 21.15 -14.29 6.75
C PRO A 187 21.98 -13.03 7.03
N LYS A 188 21.48 -12.18 7.93
CA LYS A 188 22.19 -10.98 8.44
C LYS A 188 23.40 -11.32 9.30
N VAL A 189 23.46 -12.56 9.82
CA VAL A 189 24.51 -13.03 10.72
C VAL A 189 25.14 -14.32 10.21
N GLY A 190 26.42 -14.47 10.43
CA GLY A 190 27.20 -15.60 9.92
C GLY A 190 27.69 -15.37 8.48
N ASN A 191 28.50 -16.31 7.98
CA ASN A 191 29.05 -16.24 6.63
C ASN A 191 28.69 -17.52 5.84
N PHE A 192 27.38 -17.79 5.78
CA PHE A 192 26.83 -18.97 5.10
C PHE A 192 25.58 -18.61 4.33
N ARG A 193 25.23 -19.46 3.39
CA ARG A 193 23.97 -19.39 2.65
C ARG A 193 23.07 -20.56 3.01
N ILE A 194 21.77 -20.34 2.93
CA ILE A 194 20.75 -21.37 3.23
C ILE A 194 20.05 -21.70 1.93
N VAL A 195 20.30 -22.88 1.40
CA VAL A 195 19.64 -23.39 0.19
C VAL A 195 18.33 -24.02 0.61
N LEU A 196 17.24 -23.31 0.36
CA LEU A 196 15.88 -23.74 0.67
C LEU A 196 15.29 -24.62 -0.47
N GLY A 197 15.85 -24.51 -1.69
CA GLY A 197 15.32 -25.15 -2.89
C GLY A 197 14.00 -24.52 -3.34
N THR A 198 13.05 -25.34 -3.80
CA THR A 198 11.71 -24.87 -4.16
C THR A 198 10.93 -24.45 -2.90
N LEU A 199 9.90 -23.62 -3.09
CA LEU A 199 9.05 -23.17 -1.98
C LEU A 199 7.97 -24.20 -1.58
N ASP A 200 8.06 -25.42 -2.12
CA ASP A 200 7.22 -26.53 -1.68
C ASP A 200 7.61 -26.92 -0.25
N ASP A 201 6.61 -27.30 0.57
CA ASP A 201 6.77 -27.69 1.98
C ASP A 201 7.56 -26.67 2.83
N MET A 202 7.44 -25.40 2.47
CA MET A 202 8.17 -24.27 3.03
C MET A 202 8.10 -24.21 4.57
N ASN A 203 6.94 -24.51 5.16
CA ASN A 203 6.75 -24.43 6.62
C ASN A 203 7.60 -25.51 7.33
N GLU A 204 7.61 -26.74 6.81
CA GLU A 204 8.43 -27.82 7.35
C GLU A 204 9.92 -27.50 7.24
N LYS A 205 10.37 -27.00 6.09
CA LYS A 205 11.75 -26.57 5.88
C LYS A 205 12.17 -25.46 6.85
N LEU A 206 11.31 -24.47 7.05
CA LEU A 206 11.59 -23.39 8.00
C LEU A 206 11.65 -23.88 9.46
N GLU A 207 10.76 -24.81 9.85
CA GLU A 207 10.81 -25.39 11.20
C GLU A 207 12.08 -26.20 11.42
N ASN A 208 12.47 -27.06 10.48
CA ASN A 208 13.70 -27.83 10.53
C ASN A 208 14.93 -26.92 10.59
N LEU A 209 14.94 -25.87 9.78
CA LEU A 209 15.99 -24.86 9.79
C LEU A 209 16.06 -24.13 11.14
N ARG A 210 14.93 -23.75 11.71
CA ARG A 210 14.86 -23.11 13.02
C ARG A 210 15.47 -23.99 14.10
N LEU A 211 15.10 -25.25 14.12
CA LEU A 211 15.65 -26.22 15.09
C LEU A 211 17.17 -26.32 14.95
N PHE A 212 17.66 -26.44 13.71
CA PHE A 212 19.10 -26.49 13.44
C PHE A 212 19.82 -25.22 13.86
N LEU A 213 19.26 -24.03 13.61
CA LEU A 213 19.86 -22.76 14.00
C LEU A 213 19.86 -22.54 15.51
N ARG A 214 18.88 -23.07 16.23
CA ARG A 214 18.80 -22.97 17.68
C ARG A 214 19.70 -23.97 18.41
N GLU A 215 19.80 -25.19 17.92
CA GLU A 215 20.47 -26.30 18.61
C GLU A 215 21.81 -26.68 17.96
N GLY A 216 21.85 -26.71 16.62
CA GLY A 216 23.02 -27.16 15.87
C GLY A 216 24.13 -26.12 15.75
N ILE A 217 23.80 -24.92 15.32
CA ILE A 217 24.78 -23.84 15.12
C ILE A 217 25.38 -23.36 16.44
N VAL A 218 24.57 -23.29 17.50
CA VAL A 218 25.04 -22.82 18.83
C VAL A 218 26.17 -23.70 19.35
N LEU A 219 26.16 -24.99 19.06
CA LEU A 219 27.20 -25.92 19.51
C LEU A 219 28.53 -25.80 18.76
N LYS A 220 28.47 -25.40 17.46
CA LYS A 220 29.66 -25.37 16.59
C LYS A 220 30.11 -23.96 16.19
N GLY A 221 29.25 -22.98 16.33
CA GLY A 221 29.48 -21.58 15.94
C GLY A 221 28.98 -21.23 14.53
N TRP A 222 28.61 -19.97 14.34
CA TRP A 222 27.99 -19.42 13.14
C TRP A 222 28.92 -19.41 11.90
N ASN A 223 30.21 -19.51 12.06
CA ASN A 223 31.19 -19.40 10.98
C ASN A 223 31.73 -20.74 10.50
N VAL A 224 31.21 -21.86 11.02
CA VAL A 224 31.68 -23.21 10.67
C VAL A 224 31.13 -23.69 9.36
N TYR A 225 29.86 -23.33 9.09
CA TYR A 225 29.16 -23.74 7.88
C TYR A 225 29.33 -22.68 6.79
N LYS A 226 29.47 -23.13 5.54
CA LYS A 226 29.41 -22.27 4.33
C LYS A 226 28.06 -22.33 3.68
N GLU A 227 27.39 -23.46 3.86
CA GLU A 227 26.09 -23.74 3.25
C GLU A 227 25.28 -24.68 4.15
N ILE A 228 23.99 -24.43 4.24
CA ILE A 228 22.98 -25.28 4.87
C ILE A 228 21.97 -25.61 3.77
N ASN A 229 21.72 -26.90 3.53
CA ASN A 229 20.82 -27.36 2.48
C ASN A 229 19.66 -28.12 3.12
N LEU A 230 18.41 -27.82 2.68
CA LEU A 230 17.15 -28.34 3.22
C LEU A 230 16.37 -29.14 2.19
#